data_a52f6c39045e2d50ef22ee7211d4537a
#
_entry.id   a52f6c39045e2d50ef22ee7211d4537a
#
_cell.length_a   1.000
_cell.length_b   1.000
_cell.length_c   1.000
_cell.angle_alpha   90.00
_cell.angle_beta   90.00
_cell.angle_gamma   90.00
#
_symmetry.space_group_name_H-M   'P 1'
#
loop_
_entity.id
_entity.type
_entity.pdbx_description
1 polymer ?
#
loop_
_entity_poly.entity_id
_entity_poly.type
_entity_poly.pdbx_seq_one_letter_code
_entity_poly.pdbx_strand_id
1 'polypeptide(L)'
;MKKNISRNPLWPDWYNGKKIDEVQFGRAFLEQWPLKCVNDTLYTLDGPVEDESEIKQRILENIEEYVTSGLSKKVTNILETIKLLAFSDPFPIEQDCIHFQNGVYHLPDGSFQESRLFCQNRLPVRYDPKAASPDRWLTFLHELLDDADIPTLQEYLGYCLIPSTKGQKMMLIVGKGGEGKSRIGLVLKRLMGDAASNGSVQKVENNRFARADLERRLLMIDDDMDMNALPKTNYIKTIVTAEAKLDLERKGVQSYQRDIYARFLCFGNGALTSLYDHSDGFFRRQLILTTKDKPADRTDDPFLVEKMCAELEGILLWCLEGLHRLVQNDFRFTVSERAAANVDTIKRSSNNVIDFMESEGYFRFKADYSISSKEFYDIYKQWCEDNACHSVSAIRFSAELRQNDRRYNLEATNNIYLPDGRRVRGFVGIEPLVHPCP
;
A
#
# COMPACT_ATOMS: atom_id res chain seq x y z
N MET A 1 -59.64 -21.85 27.23
CA MET A 1 -59.12 -23.09 26.60
C MET A 1 -58.07 -22.71 25.55
N LYS A 2 -56.78 -22.84 25.84
CA LYS A 2 -55.72 -22.74 24.84
C LYS A 2 -55.77 -24.01 24.00
N LYS A 3 -56.18 -23.91 22.72
CA LYS A 3 -56.00 -25.04 21.80
C LYS A 3 -54.53 -25.38 21.70
N ASN A 4 -54.12 -26.51 22.25
CA ASN A 4 -52.85 -27.15 21.91
C ASN A 4 -52.92 -27.49 20.42
N ILE A 5 -52.34 -26.68 19.59
CA ILE A 5 -52.07 -27.03 18.20
C ILE A 5 -50.96 -28.09 18.29
N SER A 6 -51.30 -29.34 18.01
CA SER A 6 -50.31 -30.42 17.91
C SER A 6 -49.32 -30.01 16.84
N ARG A 7 -48.05 -29.86 17.23
CA ARG A 7 -46.97 -29.49 16.34
C ARG A 7 -46.84 -30.56 15.26
N ASN A 8 -46.84 -30.16 14.00
CA ASN A 8 -46.57 -31.08 12.90
C ASN A 8 -45.09 -31.52 13.05
N PRO A 9 -44.80 -32.83 13.19
CA PRO A 9 -43.43 -33.32 13.36
C PRO A 9 -42.53 -33.06 12.14
N LEU A 10 -43.08 -32.64 11.00
CA LEU A 10 -42.33 -32.27 9.80
C LEU A 10 -41.89 -30.81 9.79
N TRP A 11 -42.32 -29.99 10.76
CA TRP A 11 -41.92 -28.60 10.81
C TRP A 11 -40.63 -28.44 11.59
N PRO A 12 -39.75 -27.53 11.10
CA PRO A 12 -38.52 -27.19 11.85
C PRO A 12 -38.87 -26.56 13.20
N ASP A 13 -37.96 -26.68 14.15
CA ASP A 13 -38.16 -26.22 15.52
C ASP A 13 -38.47 -24.74 15.67
N TRP A 14 -37.97 -23.95 14.73
CA TRP A 14 -38.16 -22.51 14.67
C TRP A 14 -39.49 -22.06 14.04
N TYR A 15 -40.37 -23.02 13.59
CA TYR A 15 -41.67 -22.71 13.02
C TYR A 15 -42.81 -23.37 13.82
N ASN A 16 -43.80 -22.56 14.23
CA ASN A 16 -44.92 -23.02 15.02
C ASN A 16 -46.25 -23.20 14.24
N GLY A 17 -46.18 -23.21 12.91
CA GLY A 17 -47.36 -23.30 12.02
C GLY A 17 -48.00 -21.96 11.70
N LYS A 18 -47.55 -20.84 12.31
CA LYS A 18 -48.05 -19.51 12.08
C LYS A 18 -46.97 -18.43 11.94
N LYS A 19 -45.91 -18.59 12.73
CA LYS A 19 -44.83 -17.63 12.84
C LYS A 19 -43.48 -18.32 12.93
N ILE A 20 -42.48 -17.68 12.35
CA ILE A 20 -41.07 -18.02 12.53
C ILE A 20 -40.60 -17.41 13.84
N ASP A 21 -39.97 -18.19 14.69
CA ASP A 21 -39.17 -17.73 15.80
C ASP A 21 -37.80 -17.36 15.29
N GLU A 22 -37.53 -16.06 15.19
CA GLU A 22 -36.32 -15.51 14.55
C GLU A 22 -35.06 -15.88 15.34
N VAL A 23 -35.16 -16.02 16.66
CA VAL A 23 -34.02 -16.40 17.53
C VAL A 23 -33.66 -17.89 17.35
N GLN A 24 -34.66 -18.75 17.36
CA GLN A 24 -34.45 -20.20 17.13
C GLN A 24 -33.96 -20.45 15.70
N PHE A 25 -34.53 -19.76 14.70
CA PHE A 25 -34.05 -19.82 13.32
C PHE A 25 -32.59 -19.37 13.24
N GLY A 26 -32.24 -18.21 13.82
CA GLY A 26 -30.89 -17.67 13.79
C GLY A 26 -29.86 -18.61 14.41
N ARG A 27 -30.20 -19.27 15.51
CA ARG A 27 -29.33 -20.29 16.13
C ARG A 27 -29.13 -21.50 15.22
N ALA A 28 -30.20 -22.08 14.66
CA ALA A 28 -30.11 -23.20 13.72
C ALA A 28 -29.34 -22.84 12.46
N PHE A 29 -29.54 -21.60 11.98
CA PHE A 29 -28.77 -21.07 10.83
C PHE A 29 -27.27 -20.98 11.15
N LEU A 30 -26.88 -20.44 12.31
CA LEU A 30 -25.48 -20.33 12.74
C LEU A 30 -24.80 -21.67 13.02
N GLU A 31 -25.56 -22.71 13.43
CA GLU A 31 -25.03 -24.06 13.56
C GLU A 31 -24.67 -24.66 12.19
N GLN A 32 -25.46 -24.37 11.16
CA GLN A 32 -25.23 -24.88 9.81
C GLN A 32 -24.24 -24.03 9.03
N TRP A 33 -24.31 -22.69 9.19
CA TRP A 33 -23.42 -21.71 8.57
C TRP A 33 -22.79 -20.81 9.63
N PRO A 34 -21.63 -21.20 10.18
CA PRO A 34 -20.98 -20.43 11.23
C PRO A 34 -20.61 -19.02 10.73
N LEU A 35 -21.12 -18.02 11.41
CA LEU A 35 -20.83 -16.60 11.17
C LEU A 35 -20.37 -15.92 12.45
N LYS A 36 -19.58 -14.85 12.30
CA LYS A 36 -19.27 -13.88 13.36
C LYS A 36 -19.65 -12.48 12.86
N CYS A 37 -20.14 -11.64 13.76
CA CYS A 37 -20.47 -10.27 13.47
C CYS A 37 -19.55 -9.34 14.28
N VAL A 38 -18.70 -8.59 13.60
CA VAL A 38 -17.76 -7.64 14.19
C VAL A 38 -18.02 -6.25 13.61
N ASN A 39 -18.39 -5.28 14.45
CA ASN A 39 -18.71 -3.92 14.03
C ASN A 39 -19.70 -3.89 12.84
N ASP A 40 -20.81 -4.62 12.95
CA ASP A 40 -21.86 -4.76 11.95
C ASP A 40 -21.44 -5.43 10.61
N THR A 41 -20.22 -5.93 10.53
CA THR A 41 -19.73 -6.73 9.40
C THR A 41 -19.80 -8.20 9.74
N LEU A 42 -20.47 -9.00 8.91
CA LEU A 42 -20.46 -10.44 9.01
C LEU A 42 -19.17 -11.05 8.47
N TYR A 43 -18.69 -12.08 9.12
CA TYR A 43 -17.52 -12.86 8.73
C TYR A 43 -17.90 -14.32 8.58
N THR A 44 -17.47 -14.91 7.50
CA THR A 44 -17.36 -16.36 7.31
C THR A 44 -15.96 -16.84 7.68
N LEU A 45 -15.71 -18.13 7.57
CA LEU A 45 -14.34 -18.66 7.65
C LEU A 45 -13.46 -18.23 6.47
N ASP A 46 -14.03 -17.73 5.37
CA ASP A 46 -13.28 -17.22 4.22
C ASP A 46 -12.89 -15.74 4.34
N GLY A 47 -13.47 -15.04 5.30
CA GLY A 47 -13.19 -13.63 5.56
C GLY A 47 -14.46 -12.79 5.72
N PRO A 48 -14.34 -11.45 5.63
CA PRO A 48 -15.47 -10.55 5.73
C PRO A 48 -16.44 -10.72 4.56
N VAL A 49 -17.73 -10.61 4.84
CA VAL A 49 -18.80 -10.60 3.84
C VAL A 49 -18.96 -9.16 3.32
N GLU A 50 -18.55 -8.92 2.09
CA GLU A 50 -18.64 -7.59 1.46
C GLU A 50 -20.09 -7.29 1.00
N ASP A 51 -20.83 -8.32 0.57
CA ASP A 51 -22.24 -8.21 0.16
C ASP A 51 -23.07 -9.29 0.89
N GLU A 52 -24.05 -8.83 1.66
CA GLU A 52 -24.95 -9.70 2.42
C GLU A 52 -25.98 -10.43 1.54
N SER A 53 -25.99 -10.21 0.23
CA SER A 53 -26.99 -10.78 -0.69
C SER A 53 -27.00 -12.30 -0.66
N GLU A 54 -25.82 -12.95 -0.57
CA GLU A 54 -25.74 -14.41 -0.48
C GLU A 54 -26.38 -14.93 0.83
N ILE A 55 -26.13 -14.25 1.95
CA ILE A 55 -26.71 -14.64 3.25
C ILE A 55 -28.23 -14.44 3.22
N LYS A 56 -28.70 -13.31 2.67
CA LYS A 56 -30.12 -13.05 2.48
C LYS A 56 -30.79 -14.09 1.60
N GLN A 57 -30.12 -14.52 0.53
CA GLN A 57 -30.62 -15.58 -0.34
C GLN A 57 -30.73 -16.92 0.39
N ARG A 58 -29.73 -17.30 1.19
CA ARG A 58 -29.77 -18.51 2.03
C ARG A 58 -30.88 -18.45 3.07
N ILE A 59 -31.10 -17.28 3.70
CA ILE A 59 -32.23 -17.09 4.62
C ILE A 59 -33.53 -17.27 3.86
N LEU A 60 -33.68 -16.65 2.70
CA LEU A 60 -34.86 -16.75 1.85
C LEU A 60 -35.22 -18.20 1.52
N GLU A 61 -34.27 -18.97 1.01
CA GLU A 61 -34.41 -20.39 0.64
C GLU A 61 -34.89 -21.26 1.80
N ASN A 62 -34.50 -20.92 3.03
CA ASN A 62 -34.93 -21.66 4.23
C ASN A 62 -36.34 -21.29 4.73
N ILE A 63 -36.86 -20.08 4.41
CA ILE A 63 -38.09 -19.59 5.00
C ILE A 63 -39.23 -19.38 4.00
N GLU A 64 -38.99 -19.41 2.69
CA GLU A 64 -40.01 -19.04 1.68
C GLU A 64 -41.27 -19.88 1.73
N GLU A 65 -41.16 -21.18 2.05
CA GLU A 65 -42.30 -22.07 2.20
C GLU A 65 -43.16 -21.78 3.45
N TYR A 66 -42.63 -21.06 4.43
CA TYR A 66 -43.28 -20.75 5.72
C TYR A 66 -43.82 -19.32 5.81
N VAL A 67 -43.58 -18.48 4.78
CA VAL A 67 -43.97 -17.04 4.76
C VAL A 67 -44.89 -16.74 3.62
N THR A 68 -46.11 -16.38 3.91
CA THR A 68 -47.13 -16.09 2.91
C THR A 68 -47.18 -14.61 2.46
N SER A 69 -46.56 -13.70 3.24
CA SER A 69 -46.50 -12.27 2.93
C SER A 69 -45.37 -11.57 3.65
N GLY A 70 -44.89 -10.45 3.10
CA GLY A 70 -43.86 -9.63 3.72
C GLY A 70 -42.48 -10.30 3.77
N LEU A 71 -42.19 -11.21 2.84
CA LEU A 71 -40.97 -12.05 2.83
C LEU A 71 -39.67 -11.23 2.90
N SER A 72 -39.55 -10.16 2.11
CA SER A 72 -38.37 -9.29 2.14
C SER A 72 -38.10 -8.67 3.52
N LYS A 73 -39.15 -8.16 4.18
CA LYS A 73 -39.03 -7.62 5.55
C LYS A 73 -38.64 -8.72 6.55
N LYS A 74 -39.16 -9.93 6.35
CA LYS A 74 -38.86 -11.08 7.21
C LYS A 74 -37.39 -11.49 7.09
N VAL A 75 -36.87 -11.58 5.86
CA VAL A 75 -35.45 -11.86 5.59
C VAL A 75 -34.54 -10.82 6.28
N THR A 76 -34.88 -9.53 6.14
CA THR A 76 -34.12 -8.46 6.79
C THR A 76 -34.12 -8.58 8.32
N ASN A 77 -35.28 -8.81 8.94
CA ASN A 77 -35.37 -8.95 10.40
C ASN A 77 -34.59 -10.16 10.90
N ILE A 78 -34.64 -11.28 10.16
CA ILE A 78 -33.86 -12.48 10.51
C ILE A 78 -32.37 -12.20 10.38
N LEU A 79 -31.92 -11.51 9.33
CA LEU A 79 -30.50 -11.14 9.17
C LEU A 79 -30.02 -10.29 10.34
N GLU A 80 -30.79 -9.29 10.76
CA GLU A 80 -30.44 -8.46 11.93
C GLU A 80 -30.40 -9.30 13.20
N THR A 81 -31.31 -10.27 13.36
CA THR A 81 -31.28 -11.21 14.48
C THR A 81 -30.01 -12.08 14.45
N ILE A 82 -29.62 -12.59 13.27
CA ILE A 82 -28.39 -13.35 13.07
C ILE A 82 -27.17 -12.52 13.45
N LYS A 83 -27.10 -11.26 13.03
CA LYS A 83 -25.99 -10.34 13.41
C LYS A 83 -25.86 -10.22 14.92
N LEU A 84 -26.99 -10.05 15.64
CA LEU A 84 -26.99 -9.96 17.10
C LEU A 84 -26.54 -11.28 17.77
N LEU A 85 -27.00 -12.43 17.25
CA LEU A 85 -26.62 -13.75 17.79
C LEU A 85 -25.16 -14.10 17.48
N ALA A 86 -24.64 -13.64 16.35
CA ALA A 86 -23.27 -13.89 15.91
C ALA A 86 -22.27 -12.85 16.46
N PHE A 87 -22.70 -11.94 17.32
CA PHE A 87 -21.83 -10.89 17.89
C PHE A 87 -20.49 -11.45 18.36
N SER A 88 -19.42 -10.78 18.04
CA SER A 88 -18.06 -11.11 18.43
C SER A 88 -17.24 -9.84 18.64
N ASP A 89 -16.28 -9.90 19.55
CA ASP A 89 -15.25 -8.88 19.65
C ASP A 89 -14.41 -8.82 18.35
N PRO A 90 -13.78 -7.69 18.06
CA PRO A 90 -12.86 -7.56 16.94
C PRO A 90 -11.76 -8.63 16.98
N PHE A 91 -11.51 -9.26 15.82
CA PHE A 91 -10.40 -10.20 15.72
C PHE A 91 -9.05 -9.48 15.92
N PRO A 92 -8.09 -10.12 16.57
CA PRO A 92 -6.76 -9.57 16.75
C PRO A 92 -6.07 -9.35 15.39
N ILE A 93 -5.19 -8.36 15.32
CA ILE A 93 -4.28 -8.17 14.19
C ILE A 93 -3.06 -9.04 14.45
N GLU A 94 -3.03 -10.22 13.84
CA GLU A 94 -1.98 -11.22 14.04
C GLU A 94 -0.82 -10.97 13.09
N GLN A 95 0.28 -10.40 13.58
CA GLN A 95 1.46 -10.11 12.77
C GLN A 95 2.35 -11.33 12.53
N ASP A 96 2.20 -12.35 13.35
CA ASP A 96 3.02 -13.56 13.35
C ASP A 96 2.31 -14.79 12.73
N CYS A 97 1.11 -14.61 12.22
CA CYS A 97 0.31 -15.65 11.58
C CYS A 97 -0.19 -15.21 10.21
N ILE A 98 -0.26 -16.18 9.29
CA ILE A 98 -0.88 -16.01 7.98
C ILE A 98 -1.97 -17.05 7.82
N HIS A 99 -3.20 -16.60 7.58
CA HIS A 99 -4.34 -17.48 7.36
C HIS A 99 -4.47 -17.80 5.87
N PHE A 100 -4.35 -19.08 5.53
CA PHE A 100 -4.53 -19.63 4.19
C PHE A 100 -5.87 -20.34 4.03
N GLN A 101 -6.22 -20.72 2.82
CA GLN A 101 -7.44 -21.45 2.53
C GLN A 101 -7.56 -22.75 3.38
N ASN A 102 -6.45 -23.44 3.61
CA ASN A 102 -6.40 -24.75 4.29
C ASN A 102 -5.89 -24.70 5.73
N GLY A 103 -5.51 -23.53 6.29
CA GLY A 103 -5.06 -23.49 7.69
C GLY A 103 -4.34 -22.19 8.04
N VAL A 104 -3.56 -22.25 9.11
CA VAL A 104 -2.79 -21.12 9.68
C VAL A 104 -1.31 -21.46 9.67
N TYR A 105 -0.52 -20.57 9.12
CA TYR A 105 0.93 -20.64 9.13
C TYR A 105 1.49 -19.71 10.21
N HIS A 106 2.36 -20.22 11.06
CA HIS A 106 3.02 -19.48 12.13
C HIS A 106 4.42 -19.06 11.69
N LEU A 107 4.62 -17.76 11.56
CA LEU A 107 5.87 -17.20 11.03
C LEU A 107 7.10 -17.44 11.91
N PRO A 108 7.02 -17.40 13.28
CA PRO A 108 8.19 -17.56 14.14
C PRO A 108 8.89 -18.91 14.03
N ASP A 109 8.14 -19.98 13.83
CA ASP A 109 8.67 -21.36 13.82
C ASP A 109 8.42 -22.10 12.50
N GLY A 110 7.72 -21.46 11.54
CA GLY A 110 7.37 -22.05 10.26
C GLY A 110 6.36 -23.20 10.34
N SER A 111 5.70 -23.37 11.49
CA SER A 111 4.69 -24.43 11.67
C SER A 111 3.40 -24.09 10.91
N PHE A 112 2.70 -25.17 10.50
CA PHE A 112 1.40 -25.05 9.83
C PHE A 112 0.36 -25.90 10.54
N GLN A 113 -0.77 -25.29 10.86
CA GLN A 113 -1.91 -25.94 11.48
C GLN A 113 -3.08 -26.03 10.50
N GLU A 114 -3.50 -27.24 10.16
CA GLU A 114 -4.68 -27.50 9.31
C GLU A 114 -5.98 -27.22 10.07
N SER A 115 -6.19 -25.96 10.46
CA SER A 115 -7.44 -25.52 11.08
C SER A 115 -7.82 -24.14 10.58
N ARG A 116 -9.10 -23.95 10.31
CA ARG A 116 -9.62 -22.66 9.83
C ARG A 116 -10.25 -21.92 10.99
N LEU A 117 -9.70 -20.77 11.33
CA LEU A 117 -10.19 -19.87 12.37
C LEU A 117 -10.77 -18.60 11.75
N PHE A 118 -11.73 -17.97 12.38
CA PHE A 118 -12.17 -16.64 11.96
C PHE A 118 -11.02 -15.65 12.09
N CYS A 119 -10.80 -14.85 11.05
CA CYS A 119 -9.71 -13.89 10.98
C CYS A 119 -10.09 -12.68 10.12
N GLN A 120 -9.30 -11.60 10.20
CA GLN A 120 -9.52 -10.41 9.36
C GLN A 120 -9.09 -10.62 7.92
N ASN A 121 -7.99 -11.33 7.72
CA ASN A 121 -7.38 -11.55 6.40
C ASN A 121 -7.13 -13.04 6.19
N ARG A 122 -7.82 -13.63 5.23
CA ARG A 122 -7.54 -14.98 4.74
C ARG A 122 -7.13 -14.89 3.28
N LEU A 123 -5.99 -15.51 2.97
CA LEU A 123 -5.53 -15.60 1.58
C LEU A 123 -6.18 -16.82 0.92
N PRO A 124 -6.76 -16.69 -0.29
CA PRO A 124 -7.49 -17.77 -0.96
C PRO A 124 -6.58 -18.81 -1.62
N VAL A 125 -5.29 -18.80 -1.31
CA VAL A 125 -4.29 -19.77 -1.74
C VAL A 125 -4.08 -20.83 -0.68
N ARG A 126 -3.77 -22.06 -1.09
CA ARG A 126 -3.41 -23.15 -0.19
C ARG A 126 -1.93 -23.08 0.15
N TYR A 127 -1.60 -23.38 1.39
CA TYR A 127 -0.21 -23.64 1.77
C TYR A 127 0.10 -25.12 1.50
N ASP A 128 1.05 -25.38 0.61
CA ASP A 128 1.65 -26.69 0.36
C ASP A 128 3.18 -26.56 0.44
N PRO A 129 3.82 -27.10 1.47
CA PRO A 129 5.28 -27.01 1.61
C PRO A 129 6.05 -27.81 0.53
N LYS A 130 5.34 -28.61 -0.28
CA LYS A 130 5.89 -29.40 -1.38
C LYS A 130 5.51 -28.84 -2.75
N ALA A 131 4.91 -27.64 -2.81
CA ALA A 131 4.56 -27.03 -4.08
C ALA A 131 5.79 -26.92 -4.99
N ALA A 132 5.58 -27.13 -6.27
CA ALA A 132 6.63 -27.03 -7.27
C ALA A 132 7.20 -25.60 -7.37
N SER A 133 8.44 -25.49 -7.80
CA SER A 133 9.05 -24.19 -8.12
C SER A 133 8.18 -23.43 -9.12
N PRO A 134 7.94 -22.13 -8.91
CA PRO A 134 7.14 -21.32 -9.81
C PRO A 134 7.98 -20.84 -11.02
N ASP A 135 8.36 -21.78 -11.88
CA ASP A 135 9.36 -21.53 -12.92
C ASP A 135 8.92 -20.47 -13.93
N ARG A 136 7.64 -20.39 -14.25
CA ARG A 136 7.13 -19.37 -15.16
C ARG A 136 7.16 -17.97 -14.54
N TRP A 137 6.81 -17.88 -13.24
CA TRP A 137 6.94 -16.66 -12.47
C TRP A 137 8.39 -16.18 -12.38
N LEU A 138 9.32 -17.07 -12.04
CA LEU A 138 10.74 -16.75 -11.94
C LEU A 138 11.31 -16.30 -13.29
N THR A 139 11.02 -17.01 -14.36
CA THR A 139 11.41 -16.61 -15.72
C THR A 139 10.90 -15.21 -16.07
N PHE A 140 9.62 -14.93 -15.78
CA PHE A 140 9.04 -13.61 -15.99
C PHE A 140 9.75 -12.51 -15.19
N LEU A 141 10.11 -12.78 -13.93
CA LEU A 141 10.84 -11.81 -13.13
C LEU A 141 12.25 -11.52 -13.66
N HIS A 142 12.99 -12.55 -14.08
CA HIS A 142 14.30 -12.41 -14.70
C HIS A 142 14.25 -11.66 -16.05
N GLU A 143 13.16 -11.82 -16.81
CA GLU A 143 12.93 -11.04 -18.03
C GLU A 143 12.62 -9.57 -17.72
N LEU A 144 11.93 -9.29 -16.60
CA LEU A 144 11.42 -7.97 -16.27
C LEU A 144 12.41 -7.10 -15.48
N LEU A 145 13.12 -7.68 -14.52
CA LEU A 145 13.97 -6.99 -13.55
C LEU A 145 15.43 -7.44 -13.65
N ASP A 146 16.31 -6.58 -13.17
CA ASP A 146 17.70 -6.98 -12.89
C ASP A 146 17.71 -8.03 -11.76
N ASP A 147 18.57 -9.03 -11.89
CA ASP A 147 18.65 -10.15 -10.94
C ASP A 147 18.97 -9.67 -9.51
N ALA A 148 19.75 -8.60 -9.39
CA ALA A 148 20.06 -7.98 -8.10
C ALA A 148 18.84 -7.33 -7.42
N ASP A 149 17.79 -6.99 -8.16
CA ASP A 149 16.56 -6.37 -7.66
C ASP A 149 15.51 -7.40 -7.22
N ILE A 150 15.62 -8.66 -7.69
CA ILE A 150 14.65 -9.73 -7.40
C ILE A 150 14.54 -10.02 -5.89
N PRO A 151 15.63 -10.09 -5.09
CA PRO A 151 15.54 -10.26 -3.64
C PRO A 151 14.76 -9.14 -2.94
N THR A 152 14.91 -7.90 -3.37
CA THR A 152 14.14 -6.75 -2.84
C THR A 152 12.64 -6.93 -3.11
N LEU A 153 12.28 -7.34 -4.34
CA LEU A 153 10.88 -7.63 -4.70
C LEU A 153 10.34 -8.79 -3.88
N GLN A 154 11.08 -9.90 -3.78
CA GLN A 154 10.68 -11.09 -3.03
C GLN A 154 10.35 -10.77 -1.57
N GLU A 155 11.23 -10.03 -0.89
CA GLU A 155 11.01 -9.57 0.48
C GLU A 155 9.79 -8.68 0.59
N TYR A 156 9.60 -7.75 -0.37
CA TYR A 156 8.46 -6.85 -0.34
C TYR A 156 7.12 -7.58 -0.56
N LEU A 157 7.05 -8.51 -1.50
CA LEU A 157 5.84 -9.30 -1.73
C LEU A 157 5.54 -10.22 -0.53
N GLY A 158 6.57 -10.79 0.08
CA GLY A 158 6.43 -11.51 1.35
C GLY A 158 5.93 -10.62 2.48
N TYR A 159 6.47 -9.41 2.61
CA TYR A 159 6.01 -8.42 3.59
C TYR A 159 4.54 -8.03 3.43
N CYS A 160 4.01 -8.07 2.20
CA CYS A 160 2.59 -7.82 1.95
C CYS A 160 1.66 -8.94 2.48
N LEU A 161 2.16 -10.10 2.88
CA LEU A 161 1.34 -11.19 3.40
C LEU A 161 0.94 -11.02 4.88
N ILE A 162 1.57 -10.11 5.60
CA ILE A 162 1.34 -9.90 7.05
C ILE A 162 0.86 -8.47 7.35
N PRO A 163 0.00 -8.27 8.37
CA PRO A 163 -0.49 -6.94 8.77
C PRO A 163 0.52 -6.21 9.66
N SER A 164 1.74 -6.00 9.17
CA SER A 164 2.83 -5.33 9.90
C SER A 164 3.31 -4.06 9.18
N THR A 165 3.62 -2.99 9.87
CA THR A 165 4.20 -1.73 9.33
C THR A 165 5.69 -1.59 9.65
N LYS A 166 6.30 -2.58 10.29
CA LYS A 166 7.69 -2.54 10.77
C LYS A 166 8.72 -2.22 9.69
N GLY A 167 8.51 -2.69 8.46
CA GLY A 167 9.39 -2.42 7.33
C GLY A 167 9.34 -0.97 6.81
N GLN A 168 8.27 -0.22 7.13
CA GLN A 168 8.09 1.20 6.79
C GLN A 168 8.37 1.54 5.32
N LYS A 169 8.02 0.65 4.40
CA LYS A 169 8.28 0.79 2.96
C LYS A 169 7.03 0.67 2.11
N MET A 170 7.01 1.40 1.02
CA MET A 170 6.18 1.19 -0.17
C MET A 170 7.08 0.83 -1.35
N MET A 171 6.53 0.16 -2.34
CA MET A 171 7.28 -0.22 -3.54
C MET A 171 6.74 0.49 -4.76
N LEU A 172 7.67 0.96 -5.58
CA LEU A 172 7.42 1.55 -6.88
C LEU A 172 8.25 0.80 -7.93
N ILE A 173 7.58 0.29 -8.96
CA ILE A 173 8.23 -0.35 -10.11
C ILE A 173 8.00 0.53 -11.33
N VAL A 174 9.09 1.07 -11.88
CA VAL A 174 9.06 2.06 -12.96
C VAL A 174 9.64 1.48 -14.25
N GLY A 175 9.01 1.81 -15.38
CA GLY A 175 9.48 1.42 -16.70
C GLY A 175 8.95 2.37 -17.77
N LYS A 176 9.32 2.11 -19.03
CA LYS A 176 8.94 2.95 -20.19
C LYS A 176 7.51 2.72 -20.67
N GLY A 177 6.90 1.59 -20.27
CA GLY A 177 5.59 1.12 -20.70
C GLY A 177 5.68 -0.11 -21.61
N GLY A 178 4.75 -1.06 -21.40
CA GLY A 178 4.67 -2.29 -22.22
C GLY A 178 5.60 -3.44 -21.78
N GLU A 179 6.40 -3.30 -20.72
CA GLU A 179 7.29 -4.35 -20.22
C GLU A 179 6.54 -5.49 -19.50
N GLY A 180 5.33 -5.20 -19.00
CA GLY A 180 4.49 -6.16 -18.30
C GLY A 180 4.48 -6.03 -16.78
N LYS A 181 4.91 -4.91 -16.20
CA LYS A 181 4.93 -4.62 -14.73
C LYS A 181 3.63 -4.97 -14.02
N SER A 182 2.50 -4.52 -14.58
CA SER A 182 1.16 -4.70 -14.03
C SER A 182 0.77 -6.16 -13.82
N ARG A 183 1.43 -7.11 -14.52
CA ARG A 183 1.19 -8.54 -14.37
C ARG A 183 1.54 -9.04 -12.96
N ILE A 184 2.54 -8.42 -12.30
CA ILE A 184 2.84 -8.68 -10.88
C ILE A 184 1.60 -8.39 -10.03
N GLY A 185 0.96 -7.24 -10.23
CA GLY A 185 -0.24 -6.84 -9.49
C GLY A 185 -1.41 -7.82 -9.70
N LEU A 186 -1.61 -8.29 -10.94
CA LEU A 186 -2.66 -9.26 -11.27
C LEU A 186 -2.45 -10.61 -10.58
N VAL A 187 -1.21 -11.12 -10.56
CA VAL A 187 -0.86 -12.36 -9.84
C VAL A 187 -1.08 -12.20 -8.34
N LEU A 188 -0.62 -11.08 -7.76
CA LEU A 188 -0.84 -10.81 -6.33
C LEU A 188 -2.32 -10.68 -5.98
N LYS A 189 -3.13 -10.09 -6.84
CA LYS A 189 -4.58 -10.02 -6.63
C LYS A 189 -5.21 -11.41 -6.57
N ARG A 190 -4.72 -12.36 -7.39
CA ARG A 190 -5.16 -13.75 -7.34
C ARG A 190 -4.67 -14.47 -6.07
N LEU A 191 -3.43 -14.23 -5.66
CA LEU A 191 -2.83 -14.83 -4.47
C LEU A 191 -3.49 -14.35 -3.18
N MET A 192 -3.83 -13.06 -3.11
CA MET A 192 -4.29 -12.40 -1.87
C MET A 192 -5.81 -12.22 -1.80
N GLY A 193 -6.52 -12.33 -2.92
CA GLY A 193 -7.98 -12.12 -2.98
C GLY A 193 -8.38 -10.76 -2.43
N ASP A 194 -9.33 -10.75 -1.50
CA ASP A 194 -9.87 -9.53 -0.89
C ASP A 194 -8.91 -8.85 0.09
N ALA A 195 -7.83 -9.49 0.49
CA ALA A 195 -6.77 -8.85 1.25
C ALA A 195 -5.98 -7.82 0.40
N ALA A 196 -6.07 -7.89 -0.94
CA ALA A 196 -5.54 -6.88 -1.85
C ALA A 196 -6.66 -6.07 -2.50
N SER A 197 -6.45 -4.76 -2.68
CA SER A 197 -7.34 -3.85 -3.39
C SER A 197 -6.62 -3.12 -4.51
N ASN A 198 -7.37 -2.67 -5.52
CA ASN A 198 -6.88 -1.71 -6.49
C ASN A 198 -7.26 -0.30 -6.03
N GLY A 199 -6.36 0.66 -6.24
CA GLY A 199 -6.59 2.04 -5.84
C GLY A 199 -5.59 2.98 -6.45
N SER A 200 -5.67 4.26 -6.10
CA SER A 200 -4.69 5.26 -6.49
C SER A 200 -4.11 5.91 -5.25
N VAL A 201 -2.79 5.91 -5.14
CA VAL A 201 -2.04 6.57 -4.07
C VAL A 201 -2.39 8.06 -4.01
N GLN A 202 -2.59 8.69 -5.16
CA GLN A 202 -3.03 10.08 -5.25
C GLN A 202 -4.43 10.29 -4.62
N LYS A 203 -5.38 9.35 -4.85
CA LYS A 203 -6.70 9.42 -4.21
C LYS A 203 -6.61 9.23 -2.71
N VAL A 204 -5.76 8.31 -2.24
CA VAL A 204 -5.52 8.10 -0.80
C VAL A 204 -5.00 9.36 -0.13
N GLU A 205 -4.05 10.08 -0.76
CA GLU A 205 -3.53 11.34 -0.22
C GLU A 205 -4.60 12.44 -0.18
N ASN A 206 -5.38 12.61 -1.25
CA ASN A 206 -6.24 13.77 -1.45
C ASN A 206 -7.70 13.56 -1.00
N ASN A 207 -8.16 12.32 -0.87
CA ASN A 207 -9.56 12.00 -0.57
C ASN A 207 -9.70 11.19 0.72
N ARG A 208 -10.36 11.81 1.72
CA ARG A 208 -10.59 11.18 3.03
C ARG A 208 -11.38 9.86 2.97
N PHE A 209 -12.28 9.71 2.00
CA PHE A 209 -13.06 8.48 1.85
C PHE A 209 -12.23 7.32 1.28
N ALA A 210 -11.30 7.60 0.37
CA ALA A 210 -10.42 6.58 -0.21
C ALA A 210 -9.51 5.92 0.84
N ARG A 211 -9.23 6.59 1.97
CA ARG A 211 -8.46 5.99 3.08
C ARG A 211 -9.23 4.89 3.79
N ALA A 212 -10.56 4.99 3.87
CA ALA A 212 -11.40 3.97 4.47
C ALA A 212 -11.42 2.66 3.64
N ASP A 213 -11.10 2.72 2.35
CA ASP A 213 -11.01 1.53 1.49
C ASP A 213 -9.76 0.68 1.81
N LEU A 214 -8.80 1.23 2.57
CA LEU A 214 -7.63 0.52 3.06
C LEU A 214 -7.89 -0.28 4.35
N GLU A 215 -9.04 -0.08 4.98
CA GLU A 215 -9.40 -0.83 6.17
C GLU A 215 -9.40 -2.33 5.88
N ARG A 216 -8.70 -3.12 6.69
CA ARG A 216 -8.55 -4.57 6.53
C ARG A 216 -7.82 -5.03 5.26
N ARG A 217 -7.19 -4.14 4.51
CA ARG A 217 -6.39 -4.53 3.34
C ARG A 217 -4.92 -4.71 3.73
N LEU A 218 -4.31 -5.76 3.21
CA LEU A 218 -2.87 -5.99 3.34
C LEU A 218 -2.09 -5.25 2.24
N LEU A 219 -2.69 -5.11 1.07
CA LEU A 219 -2.06 -4.52 -0.11
C LEU A 219 -3.04 -3.63 -0.87
N MET A 220 -2.58 -2.45 -1.29
CA MET A 220 -3.21 -1.66 -2.33
C MET A 220 -2.28 -1.56 -3.54
N ILE A 221 -2.82 -1.88 -4.71
CA ILE A 221 -2.13 -1.85 -5.99
C ILE A 221 -2.56 -0.59 -6.75
N ASP A 222 -1.61 0.26 -7.11
CA ASP A 222 -1.79 1.39 -8.01
C ASP A 222 -1.12 1.05 -9.35
N ASP A 223 -1.94 0.65 -10.32
CA ASP A 223 -1.47 0.07 -11.59
C ASP A 223 -0.96 1.11 -12.59
N ASP A 224 -1.33 2.36 -12.43
CA ASP A 224 -0.90 3.47 -13.29
C ASP A 224 -0.69 4.74 -12.46
N MET A 225 0.30 4.67 -11.57
CA MET A 225 0.63 5.79 -10.70
C MET A 225 1.18 6.95 -11.52
N ASP A 226 0.50 8.09 -11.47
CA ASP A 226 1.01 9.34 -12.02
C ASP A 226 2.16 9.86 -11.15
N MET A 227 3.38 9.75 -11.68
CA MET A 227 4.60 10.18 -11.01
C MET A 227 4.65 11.69 -10.75
N ASN A 228 3.87 12.49 -11.51
CA ASN A 228 3.83 13.96 -11.40
C ASN A 228 2.79 14.47 -10.38
N ALA A 229 1.95 13.63 -9.83
CA ALA A 229 0.69 14.05 -9.22
C ALA A 229 0.64 14.06 -7.69
N LEU A 230 1.78 13.92 -6.99
CA LEU A 230 1.82 13.88 -5.51
C LEU A 230 2.45 15.15 -4.90
N PRO A 231 1.78 16.31 -4.92
CA PRO A 231 2.30 17.54 -4.31
C PRO A 231 2.39 17.48 -2.79
N LYS A 232 1.70 16.51 -2.18
CA LYS A 232 1.72 16.21 -0.74
C LYS A 232 1.74 14.70 -0.55
N THR A 233 2.38 14.22 0.53
CA THR A 233 2.50 12.79 0.84
C THR A 233 2.35 12.51 2.34
N ASN A 234 1.64 13.39 3.06
CA ASN A 234 1.52 13.29 4.51
C ASN A 234 0.77 12.03 4.95
N TYR A 235 -0.37 11.75 4.31
CA TYR A 235 -1.16 10.55 4.64
C TYR A 235 -0.46 9.28 4.19
N ILE A 236 0.17 9.28 3.02
CA ILE A 236 0.96 8.12 2.54
C ILE A 236 2.08 7.81 3.53
N LYS A 237 2.86 8.83 3.95
CA LYS A 237 3.93 8.67 4.96
C LYS A 237 3.37 8.09 6.25
N THR A 238 2.23 8.60 6.72
CA THR A 238 1.57 8.13 7.94
C THR A 238 1.11 6.68 7.80
N ILE A 239 0.49 6.29 6.68
CA ILE A 239 0.01 4.93 6.45
C ILE A 239 1.17 3.94 6.34
N VAL A 240 2.21 4.28 5.61
CA VAL A 240 3.39 3.41 5.43
C VAL A 240 4.09 3.11 6.76
N THR A 241 4.06 4.04 7.71
CA THR A 241 4.67 3.87 9.04
C THR A 241 3.68 3.54 10.15
N ALA A 242 2.38 3.55 9.89
CA ALA A 242 1.27 3.52 10.85
C ALA A 242 1.60 2.87 12.22
N GLU A 243 1.98 3.69 13.18
CA GLU A 243 2.23 3.27 14.57
C GLU A 243 1.01 3.55 15.48
N ALA A 244 0.01 4.25 14.94
CA ALA A 244 -1.22 4.62 15.63
C ALA A 244 -2.43 4.46 14.69
N LYS A 245 -3.61 4.39 15.29
CA LYS A 245 -4.87 4.35 14.55
C LYS A 245 -5.06 5.62 13.72
N LEU A 246 -5.57 5.46 12.52
CA LEU A 246 -5.93 6.53 11.60
C LEU A 246 -7.41 6.85 11.72
N ASP A 247 -7.72 8.12 11.58
CA ASP A 247 -9.08 8.61 11.46
C ASP A 247 -9.59 8.34 10.04
N LEU A 248 -10.68 7.57 9.95
CA LEU A 248 -11.29 7.15 8.71
C LEU A 248 -12.70 7.71 8.61
N GLU A 249 -13.11 8.02 7.39
CA GLU A 249 -14.45 8.51 7.10
C GLU A 249 -15.09 7.70 5.98
N ARG A 250 -16.34 7.29 6.18
CA ARG A 250 -17.21 6.73 5.17
C ARG A 250 -18.38 7.69 4.90
N LYS A 251 -18.86 7.70 3.68
CA LYS A 251 -19.98 8.59 3.32
C LYS A 251 -21.23 8.26 4.15
N GLY A 252 -21.73 9.27 4.89
CA GLY A 252 -22.90 9.11 5.75
C GLY A 252 -22.63 8.44 7.11
N VAL A 253 -21.38 8.17 7.46
CA VAL A 253 -20.98 7.60 8.74
C VAL A 253 -20.07 8.57 9.47
N GLN A 254 -20.24 8.70 10.80
CA GLN A 254 -19.32 9.48 11.62
C GLN A 254 -17.89 8.93 11.51
N SER A 255 -16.89 9.82 11.57
CA SER A 255 -15.47 9.40 11.55
C SER A 255 -15.16 8.44 12.71
N TYR A 256 -14.29 7.50 12.45
CA TYR A 256 -13.88 6.46 13.40
C TYR A 256 -12.40 6.13 13.23
N GLN A 257 -11.79 5.58 14.27
CA GLN A 257 -10.36 5.24 14.26
C GLN A 257 -10.13 3.74 14.07
N ARG A 258 -9.20 3.40 13.15
CA ARG A 258 -8.79 2.02 12.85
C ARG A 258 -7.29 1.92 12.63
N ASP A 259 -6.78 0.73 12.90
CA ASP A 259 -5.44 0.34 12.51
C ASP A 259 -5.41 0.10 10.98
N ILE A 260 -4.46 0.73 10.31
CA ILE A 260 -4.22 0.57 8.88
C ILE A 260 -2.83 -0.02 8.70
N TYR A 261 -2.75 -1.12 8.00
CA TYR A 261 -1.52 -1.85 7.72
C TYR A 261 -1.33 -2.17 6.24
N ALA A 262 -2.11 -1.51 5.37
CA ALA A 262 -1.99 -1.68 3.92
C ALA A 262 -0.62 -1.24 3.40
N ARG A 263 -0.04 -2.04 2.49
CA ARG A 263 1.15 -1.69 1.72
C ARG A 263 0.75 -1.10 0.39
N PHE A 264 1.64 -0.30 -0.21
CA PHE A 264 1.43 0.26 -1.53
C PHE A 264 2.41 -0.38 -2.52
N LEU A 265 1.89 -1.07 -3.52
CA LEU A 265 2.63 -1.52 -4.69
C LEU A 265 2.17 -0.68 -5.88
N CYS A 266 3.07 0.14 -6.39
CA CYS A 266 2.76 1.11 -7.43
C CYS A 266 3.54 0.80 -8.70
N PHE A 267 2.87 0.92 -9.84
CA PHE A 267 3.49 0.81 -11.16
C PHE A 267 3.44 2.18 -11.83
N GLY A 268 4.61 2.68 -12.25
CA GLY A 268 4.75 3.97 -12.89
C GLY A 268 5.34 3.85 -14.30
N ASN A 269 4.94 4.77 -15.17
CA ASN A 269 5.51 4.91 -16.52
C ASN A 269 6.29 6.20 -16.60
N GLY A 270 7.43 6.17 -17.31
CA GLY A 270 8.24 7.36 -17.60
C GLY A 270 9.56 7.43 -16.84
N ALA A 271 10.16 8.62 -16.83
CA ALA A 271 11.44 8.84 -16.18
C ALA A 271 11.29 8.98 -14.66
N LEU A 272 12.32 8.58 -13.93
CA LEU A 272 12.37 8.65 -12.46
C LEU A 272 12.36 10.12 -11.90
N THR A 273 12.00 11.10 -12.70
CA THR A 273 12.36 12.53 -12.49
C THR A 273 11.32 13.38 -11.75
N SER A 274 10.18 12.84 -11.32
CA SER A 274 9.08 13.74 -10.94
C SER A 274 8.22 13.35 -9.75
N LEU A 275 8.81 13.00 -8.60
CA LEU A 275 8.07 12.94 -7.34
C LEU A 275 8.10 14.29 -6.64
N TYR A 276 6.98 14.98 -6.53
CA TYR A 276 6.88 16.36 -6.01
C TYR A 276 7.14 16.54 -4.50
N ASP A 277 7.06 15.48 -3.68
CA ASP A 277 7.47 15.58 -2.28
C ASP A 277 8.96 15.28 -2.14
N HIS A 278 9.73 16.34 -1.97
CA HIS A 278 11.18 16.32 -1.85
C HIS A 278 11.69 16.08 -0.42
N SER A 279 10.83 15.61 0.50
CA SER A 279 11.28 15.35 1.87
C SER A 279 12.04 14.03 1.97
N ASP A 280 13.18 14.02 2.65
CA ASP A 280 13.90 12.80 3.01
C ASP A 280 13.02 11.76 3.69
N GLY A 281 11.99 12.25 4.42
CA GLY A 281 10.97 11.43 5.03
C GLY A 281 10.16 10.59 4.05
N PHE A 282 9.91 11.05 2.82
CA PHE A 282 9.21 10.31 1.78
C PHE A 282 10.15 9.33 1.07
N PHE A 283 11.33 9.79 0.66
CA PHE A 283 12.29 8.96 -0.07
C PHE A 283 12.75 7.73 0.72
N ARG A 284 13.04 7.89 2.02
CA ARG A 284 13.46 6.75 2.86
C ARG A 284 12.40 5.65 2.99
N ARG A 285 11.13 5.94 2.64
CA ARG A 285 10.01 5.00 2.68
C ARG A 285 9.75 4.28 1.36
N GLN A 286 10.58 4.53 0.36
CA GLN A 286 10.42 3.94 -0.96
C GLN A 286 11.44 2.86 -1.22
N LEU A 287 11.01 1.82 -1.92
CA LEU A 287 11.83 0.87 -2.67
C LEU A 287 11.49 1.11 -4.14
N ILE A 288 12.49 1.46 -4.94
CA ILE A 288 12.27 1.84 -6.34
C ILE A 288 13.06 0.91 -7.24
N LEU A 289 12.32 0.07 -7.96
CA LEU A 289 12.86 -0.85 -8.95
C LEU A 289 12.58 -0.32 -10.35
N THR A 290 13.53 -0.53 -11.26
CA THR A 290 13.37 -0.20 -12.67
C THR A 290 13.38 -1.46 -13.52
N THR A 291 12.47 -1.51 -14.50
CA THR A 291 12.41 -2.65 -15.42
C THR A 291 13.56 -2.63 -16.40
N LYS A 292 13.91 -3.82 -16.92
CA LYS A 292 14.70 -3.97 -18.15
C LYS A 292 13.89 -3.45 -19.34
N ASP A 293 14.55 -3.02 -20.37
CA ASP A 293 13.91 -2.66 -21.64
C ASP A 293 13.27 -3.91 -22.27
N LYS A 294 12.07 -3.75 -22.82
CA LYS A 294 11.41 -4.85 -23.57
C LYS A 294 12.23 -5.17 -24.80
N PRO A 295 12.67 -6.44 -24.98
CA PRO A 295 13.33 -6.85 -26.22
C PRO A 295 12.44 -6.59 -27.43
N ALA A 296 13.05 -6.11 -28.53
CA ALA A 296 12.31 -5.72 -29.75
C ALA A 296 11.57 -6.91 -30.42
N ASP A 297 12.09 -8.11 -30.25
CA ASP A 297 11.59 -9.38 -30.81
C ASP A 297 10.63 -10.13 -29.85
N ARG A 298 10.38 -9.58 -28.65
CA ARG A 298 9.50 -10.22 -27.67
C ARG A 298 8.06 -10.24 -28.17
N THR A 299 7.52 -11.46 -28.28
CA THR A 299 6.09 -11.67 -28.51
C THR A 299 5.35 -11.69 -27.17
N ASP A 300 4.31 -10.85 -27.04
CA ASP A 300 3.50 -10.79 -25.82
C ASP A 300 2.61 -12.05 -25.73
N ASP A 301 2.66 -12.73 -24.59
CA ASP A 301 1.80 -13.86 -24.27
C ASP A 301 0.53 -13.35 -23.56
N PRO A 302 -0.65 -13.41 -24.19
CA PRO A 302 -1.90 -12.95 -23.58
C PRO A 302 -2.35 -13.82 -22.40
N PHE A 303 -1.86 -15.06 -22.28
CA PHE A 303 -2.18 -16.01 -21.20
C PHE A 303 -1.08 -16.10 -20.13
N LEU A 304 -0.15 -15.15 -20.10
CA LEU A 304 0.97 -15.20 -19.18
C LEU A 304 0.51 -15.15 -17.72
N VAL A 305 -0.51 -14.33 -17.40
CA VAL A 305 -1.04 -14.21 -16.04
C VAL A 305 -1.68 -15.53 -15.61
N GLU A 306 -2.48 -16.15 -16.45
CA GLU A 306 -3.11 -17.44 -16.18
C GLU A 306 -2.07 -18.54 -15.94
N LYS A 307 -1.00 -18.57 -16.74
CA LYS A 307 0.12 -19.52 -16.58
C LYS A 307 0.84 -19.31 -15.25
N MET A 308 1.13 -18.07 -14.87
CA MET A 308 1.71 -17.76 -13.56
C MET A 308 0.74 -18.07 -12.42
N CYS A 309 -0.55 -17.80 -12.58
CA CYS A 309 -1.56 -18.14 -11.59
C CYS A 309 -1.77 -19.65 -11.39
N ALA A 310 -1.37 -20.47 -12.33
CA ALA A 310 -1.33 -21.93 -12.12
C ALA A 310 -0.22 -22.37 -11.14
N GLU A 311 0.73 -21.49 -10.82
CA GLU A 311 1.86 -21.72 -9.91
C GLU A 311 1.70 -20.99 -8.57
N LEU A 312 0.47 -20.56 -8.17
CA LEU A 312 0.26 -19.69 -6.99
C LEU A 312 0.82 -20.28 -5.69
N GLU A 313 0.75 -21.59 -5.48
CA GLU A 313 1.29 -22.24 -4.28
C GLU A 313 2.82 -22.13 -4.24
N GLY A 314 3.49 -22.29 -5.37
CA GLY A 314 4.94 -22.08 -5.50
C GLY A 314 5.33 -20.61 -5.34
N ILE A 315 4.55 -19.68 -5.91
CA ILE A 315 4.75 -18.22 -5.73
C ILE A 315 4.59 -17.84 -4.27
N LEU A 316 3.62 -18.43 -3.56
CA LEU A 316 3.45 -18.24 -2.13
C LEU A 316 4.71 -18.66 -1.35
N LEU A 317 5.24 -19.85 -1.63
CA LEU A 317 6.48 -20.31 -0.95
C LEU A 317 7.65 -19.37 -1.24
N TRP A 318 7.80 -18.91 -2.47
CA TRP A 318 8.79 -17.92 -2.84
C TRP A 318 8.61 -16.59 -2.08
N CYS A 319 7.37 -16.10 -1.91
CA CYS A 319 7.09 -14.93 -1.09
C CYS A 319 7.40 -15.16 0.40
N LEU A 320 7.07 -16.34 0.93
CA LEU A 320 7.35 -16.70 2.33
C LEU A 320 8.86 -16.74 2.60
N GLU A 321 9.66 -17.25 1.67
CA GLU A 321 11.12 -17.23 1.76
C GLU A 321 11.65 -15.80 1.89
N GLY A 322 11.16 -14.88 1.07
CA GLY A 322 11.49 -13.45 1.17
C GLY A 322 11.06 -12.84 2.50
N LEU A 323 9.86 -13.20 3.00
CA LEU A 323 9.37 -12.73 4.29
C LEU A 323 10.25 -13.22 5.45
N HIS A 324 10.63 -14.49 5.44
CA HIS A 324 11.54 -15.04 6.46
C HIS A 324 12.87 -14.31 6.47
N ARG A 325 13.48 -14.09 5.32
CA ARG A 325 14.73 -13.33 5.19
C ARG A 325 14.58 -11.91 5.74
N LEU A 326 13.49 -11.23 5.41
CA LEU A 326 13.21 -9.88 5.90
C LEU A 326 13.04 -9.84 7.43
N VAL A 327 12.31 -10.80 8.01
CA VAL A 327 12.11 -10.89 9.47
C VAL A 327 13.44 -11.19 10.18
N GLN A 328 14.25 -12.11 9.66
CA GLN A 328 15.58 -12.42 10.19
C GLN A 328 16.52 -11.22 10.13
N ASN A 329 16.30 -10.28 9.21
CA ASN A 329 17.05 -9.03 9.07
C ASN A 329 16.37 -7.83 9.75
N ASP A 330 15.55 -8.05 10.79
CA ASP A 330 14.86 -7.01 11.55
C ASP A 330 14.05 -6.04 10.67
N PHE A 331 13.37 -6.53 9.65
CA PHE A 331 12.61 -5.76 8.65
C PHE A 331 13.45 -4.77 7.84
N ARG A 332 14.76 -5.00 7.73
CA ARG A 332 15.66 -4.26 6.83
C ARG A 332 15.71 -4.97 5.49
N PHE A 333 15.21 -4.30 4.47
CA PHE A 333 15.19 -4.85 3.12
C PHE A 333 16.59 -5.00 2.53
N THR A 334 16.79 -6.06 1.78
CA THR A 334 17.91 -6.18 0.84
C THR A 334 17.68 -5.18 -0.29
N VAL A 335 18.58 -4.21 -0.44
CA VAL A 335 18.48 -3.17 -1.48
C VAL A 335 19.71 -3.27 -2.37
N SER A 336 19.50 -3.47 -3.67
CA SER A 336 20.60 -3.48 -4.64
C SER A 336 21.23 -2.10 -4.78
N GLU A 337 22.47 -2.01 -5.26
CA GLU A 337 23.13 -0.73 -5.58
C GLU A 337 22.31 0.05 -6.62
N ARG A 338 21.70 -0.65 -7.59
CA ARG A 338 20.81 -0.07 -8.60
C ARG A 338 19.56 0.54 -7.98
N ALA A 339 18.87 -0.19 -7.10
CA ALA A 339 17.68 0.32 -6.41
C ALA A 339 18.01 1.53 -5.52
N ALA A 340 19.17 1.53 -4.85
CA ALA A 340 19.66 2.67 -4.09
C ALA A 340 19.94 3.87 -5.01
N ALA A 341 20.63 3.66 -6.15
CA ALA A 341 20.90 4.68 -7.14
C ALA A 341 19.62 5.27 -7.77
N ASN A 342 18.56 4.45 -7.96
CA ASN A 342 17.26 4.95 -8.41
C ASN A 342 16.68 5.99 -7.44
N VAL A 343 16.73 5.71 -6.13
CA VAL A 343 16.27 6.65 -5.08
C VAL A 343 17.10 7.92 -5.11
N ASP A 344 18.43 7.82 -5.24
CA ASP A 344 19.31 8.98 -5.31
C ASP A 344 19.09 9.80 -6.59
N THR A 345 18.83 9.15 -7.71
CA THR A 345 18.48 9.85 -8.98
C THR A 345 17.20 10.66 -8.83
N ILE A 346 16.15 10.08 -8.22
CA ILE A 346 14.90 10.80 -7.96
C ILE A 346 15.14 11.96 -6.98
N LYS A 347 15.92 11.74 -5.92
CA LYS A 347 16.27 12.81 -4.98
C LYS A 347 16.96 13.99 -5.67
N ARG A 348 17.93 13.72 -6.55
CA ARG A 348 18.65 14.73 -7.31
C ARG A 348 17.72 15.45 -8.26
N SER A 349 17.01 14.74 -9.11
CA SER A 349 16.07 15.34 -10.09
C SER A 349 14.91 16.10 -9.45
N SER A 350 14.55 15.75 -8.22
CA SER A 350 13.53 16.47 -7.45
C SER A 350 14.10 17.64 -6.64
N ASN A 351 15.42 17.77 -6.53
CA ASN A 351 16.09 18.86 -5.84
C ASN A 351 17.18 19.47 -6.72
N ASN A 352 16.76 20.22 -7.71
CA ASN A 352 17.66 20.92 -8.64
C ASN A 352 18.58 21.96 -7.97
N VAL A 353 18.36 22.28 -6.68
CA VAL A 353 19.32 23.07 -5.90
C VAL A 353 20.62 22.28 -5.67
N ILE A 354 20.55 20.97 -5.48
CA ILE A 354 21.74 20.12 -5.36
C ILE A 354 22.48 20.08 -6.69
N ASP A 355 21.76 19.87 -7.80
CA ASP A 355 22.35 19.89 -9.15
C ASP A 355 23.01 21.24 -9.47
N PHE A 356 22.37 22.35 -9.09
CA PHE A 356 22.95 23.67 -9.18
C PHE A 356 24.24 23.80 -8.37
N MET A 357 24.23 23.30 -7.11
CA MET A 357 25.42 23.35 -6.23
C MET A 357 26.57 22.47 -6.71
N GLU A 358 26.32 21.48 -7.54
CA GLU A 358 27.32 20.60 -8.17
C GLU A 358 27.66 21.06 -9.63
N SER A 359 27.00 22.10 -10.13
CA SER A 359 27.25 22.64 -11.47
C SER A 359 28.50 23.52 -11.53
N GLU A 360 29.12 23.58 -12.70
CA GLU A 360 30.25 24.44 -12.96
C GLU A 360 29.83 25.70 -13.74
N GLY A 361 30.60 26.77 -13.60
CA GLY A 361 30.47 27.97 -14.44
C GLY A 361 29.59 29.08 -13.88
N TYR A 362 28.79 28.87 -12.85
CA TYR A 362 27.92 29.88 -12.25
C TYR A 362 28.50 30.52 -10.98
N PHE A 363 29.19 29.72 -10.20
CA PHE A 363 29.90 30.15 -9.00
C PHE A 363 31.05 29.17 -8.70
N ARG A 364 31.88 29.49 -7.70
CA ARG A 364 32.88 28.60 -7.16
C ARG A 364 32.93 28.69 -5.63
N PHE A 365 33.35 27.59 -4.98
CA PHE A 365 33.55 27.59 -3.54
C PHE A 365 34.85 28.33 -3.21
N LYS A 366 34.75 29.36 -2.35
CA LYS A 366 35.90 30.16 -1.95
C LYS A 366 35.66 30.82 -0.59
N ALA A 367 36.40 30.41 0.42
CA ALA A 367 36.14 30.72 1.84
C ALA A 367 36.04 32.21 2.16
N ASP A 368 36.84 33.06 1.46
CA ASP A 368 36.92 34.49 1.75
C ASP A 368 35.84 35.34 1.02
N TYR A 369 34.93 34.67 0.32
CA TYR A 369 33.86 35.34 -0.41
C TYR A 369 32.52 35.16 0.26
N SER A 370 31.67 36.14 0.04
CA SER A 370 30.28 36.09 0.51
C SER A 370 29.31 36.57 -0.54
N ILE A 371 28.11 35.98 -0.56
CA ILE A 371 27.07 36.36 -1.51
C ILE A 371 25.75 36.57 -0.80
N SER A 372 24.97 37.59 -1.20
CA SER A 372 23.64 37.79 -0.64
C SER A 372 22.70 36.67 -1.07
N SER A 373 21.75 36.29 -0.18
CA SER A 373 20.74 35.26 -0.51
C SER A 373 19.93 35.59 -1.76
N LYS A 374 19.70 36.87 -2.03
CA LYS A 374 19.00 37.35 -3.23
C LYS A 374 19.83 37.10 -4.50
N GLU A 375 21.06 37.57 -4.51
CA GLU A 375 21.97 37.40 -5.65
C GLU A 375 22.22 35.92 -5.96
N PHE A 376 22.46 35.10 -4.95
CA PHE A 376 22.65 33.65 -5.14
C PHE A 376 21.41 32.96 -5.67
N TYR A 377 20.22 33.40 -5.24
CA TYR A 377 18.97 32.92 -5.79
C TYR A 377 18.73 33.36 -7.22
N ASP A 378 19.16 34.58 -7.62
CA ASP A 378 19.06 35.07 -8.98
C ASP A 378 20.00 34.29 -9.93
N ILE A 379 21.23 33.96 -9.48
CA ILE A 379 22.15 33.06 -10.21
C ILE A 379 21.51 31.65 -10.36
N TYR A 380 20.89 31.12 -9.32
CA TYR A 380 20.18 29.85 -9.40
C TYR A 380 19.00 29.87 -10.39
N LYS A 381 18.25 30.96 -10.47
CA LYS A 381 17.19 31.11 -11.49
C LYS A 381 17.76 31.10 -12.90
N GLN A 382 18.86 31.80 -13.12
CA GLN A 382 19.56 31.79 -14.41
C GLN A 382 19.99 30.37 -14.78
N TRP A 383 20.61 29.64 -13.85
CA TRP A 383 20.97 28.24 -14.07
C TRP A 383 19.73 27.38 -14.41
N CYS A 384 18.59 27.57 -13.73
CA CYS A 384 17.35 26.87 -14.04
C CYS A 384 16.86 27.17 -15.47
N GLU A 385 16.91 28.41 -15.91
CA GLU A 385 16.54 28.82 -17.28
C GLU A 385 17.46 28.17 -18.32
N ASP A 386 18.78 28.22 -18.09
CA ASP A 386 19.78 27.63 -18.98
C ASP A 386 19.68 26.12 -19.10
N ASN A 387 19.19 25.45 -18.04
CA ASN A 387 19.00 23.98 -17.97
C ASN A 387 17.55 23.54 -18.15
N ALA A 388 16.66 24.42 -18.60
CA ALA A 388 15.24 24.15 -18.86
C ALA A 388 14.49 23.48 -17.67
N CYS A 389 14.83 23.89 -16.45
CA CYS A 389 14.16 23.40 -15.23
C CYS A 389 13.46 24.54 -14.46
N HIS A 390 12.50 24.17 -13.58
CA HIS A 390 11.77 25.16 -12.79
C HIS A 390 12.50 25.48 -11.49
N SER A 391 12.67 26.78 -11.20
CA SER A 391 13.26 27.22 -9.94
C SER A 391 12.31 26.99 -8.76
N VAL A 392 12.85 26.52 -7.62
CA VAL A 392 12.12 26.49 -6.35
C VAL A 392 12.01 27.92 -5.79
N SER A 393 11.12 28.14 -4.80
CA SER A 393 11.00 29.46 -4.17
C SER A 393 12.30 29.86 -3.42
N ALA A 394 12.57 31.17 -3.31
CA ALA A 394 13.75 31.70 -2.60
C ALA A 394 13.84 31.21 -1.14
N ILE A 395 12.69 31.05 -0.47
CA ILE A 395 12.63 30.51 0.89
C ILE A 395 13.14 29.07 0.92
N ARG A 396 12.67 28.24 -0.03
CA ARG A 396 13.07 26.84 -0.14
C ARG A 396 14.54 26.70 -0.55
N PHE A 397 14.98 27.45 -1.55
CA PHE A 397 16.38 27.49 -1.94
C PHE A 397 17.32 27.76 -0.75
N SER A 398 17.01 28.81 0.02
CA SER A 398 17.80 29.13 1.21
C SER A 398 17.74 28.08 2.32
N ALA A 399 16.61 27.39 2.46
CA ALA A 399 16.46 26.29 3.42
C ALA A 399 17.30 25.05 3.02
N GLU A 400 17.30 24.69 1.74
CA GLU A 400 18.10 23.58 1.19
C GLU A 400 19.60 23.82 1.34
N LEU A 401 20.06 25.05 1.08
CA LEU A 401 21.46 25.42 1.28
C LEU A 401 21.89 25.29 2.76
N ARG A 402 21.03 25.72 3.70
CA ARG A 402 21.32 25.60 5.13
C ARG A 402 21.30 24.15 5.63
N GLN A 403 20.45 23.31 5.05
CA GLN A 403 20.39 21.89 5.39
C GLN A 403 21.64 21.14 4.91
N ASN A 404 22.26 21.63 3.83
CA ASN A 404 23.45 21.06 3.22
C ASN A 404 24.72 21.89 3.47
N ASP A 405 24.73 22.80 4.45
CA ASP A 405 25.81 23.73 4.74
C ASP A 405 27.15 23.02 4.97
N ARG A 406 27.14 21.92 5.73
CA ARG A 406 28.32 21.10 6.01
C ARG A 406 28.86 20.38 4.77
N ARG A 407 27.97 19.96 3.86
CA ARG A 407 28.37 19.27 2.62
C ARG A 407 29.17 20.19 1.70
N TYR A 408 28.78 21.45 1.64
CA TYR A 408 29.36 22.45 0.74
C TYR A 408 30.29 23.43 1.48
N ASN A 409 30.51 23.21 2.77
CA ASN A 409 31.32 24.10 3.62
C ASN A 409 30.86 25.56 3.55
N LEU A 410 29.53 25.78 3.64
CA LEU A 410 28.89 27.08 3.62
C LEU A 410 28.58 27.55 5.02
N GLU A 411 28.67 28.85 5.24
CA GLU A 411 28.20 29.48 6.49
C GLU A 411 27.08 30.47 6.19
N ALA A 412 25.89 30.19 6.71
CA ALA A 412 24.77 31.12 6.60
C ALA A 412 24.98 32.29 7.57
N THR A 413 24.91 33.51 7.08
CA THR A 413 25.15 34.74 7.86
C THR A 413 24.08 35.80 7.61
N ASN A 414 23.87 36.66 8.61
CA ASN A 414 23.04 37.85 8.48
C ASN A 414 23.90 39.14 8.28
N ASN A 415 25.20 39.00 8.08
CA ASN A 415 26.18 40.07 8.17
C ASN A 415 26.87 40.37 6.82
N ILE A 416 26.16 40.30 5.71
CA ILE A 416 26.69 40.71 4.42
C ILE A 416 26.34 42.18 4.19
N TYR A 417 27.34 42.99 3.86
CA TYR A 417 27.18 44.40 3.58
C TYR A 417 27.19 44.62 2.07
N LEU A 418 26.13 45.20 1.56
CA LEU A 418 26.03 45.63 0.17
C LEU A 418 26.86 46.92 -0.07
N PRO A 419 27.21 47.26 -1.30
CA PRO A 419 27.97 48.51 -1.64
C PRO A 419 27.29 49.80 -1.12
N ASP A 420 25.96 49.78 -0.93
CA ASP A 420 25.19 50.90 -0.38
C ASP A 420 25.16 50.95 1.16
N GLY A 421 25.90 50.04 1.82
CA GLY A 421 25.98 49.93 3.28
C GLY A 421 24.86 49.18 3.95
N ARG A 422 23.86 48.69 3.21
CA ARG A 422 22.77 47.85 3.79
C ARG A 422 23.27 46.48 4.17
N ARG A 423 22.82 46.02 5.34
CA ARG A 423 23.11 44.71 5.86
C ARG A 423 22.04 43.71 5.40
N VAL A 424 22.45 42.60 4.80
CA VAL A 424 21.55 41.57 4.27
C VAL A 424 21.96 40.15 4.71
N ARG A 425 21.06 39.21 4.50
CA ARG A 425 21.31 37.77 4.74
C ARG A 425 22.02 37.18 3.52
N GLY A 426 22.86 36.16 3.74
CA GLY A 426 23.50 35.41 2.68
C GLY A 426 24.37 34.28 3.17
N PHE A 427 25.34 33.92 2.36
CA PHE A 427 26.24 32.79 2.59
C PHE A 427 27.69 33.22 2.42
N VAL A 428 28.56 32.73 3.30
CA VAL A 428 30.04 32.81 3.15
C VAL A 428 30.49 31.50 2.53
N GLY A 429 31.55 31.56 1.71
CA GLY A 429 32.12 30.40 1.05
C GLY A 429 31.82 30.32 -0.46
N ILE A 430 31.15 31.33 -1.04
CA ILE A 430 30.77 31.35 -2.46
C ILE A 430 31.22 32.65 -3.14
N GLU A 431 31.92 32.48 -4.24
CA GLU A 431 32.27 33.55 -5.18
C GLU A 431 31.42 33.41 -6.45
N PRO A 432 30.58 34.39 -6.84
CA PRO A 432 29.83 34.36 -8.09
C PRO A 432 30.75 34.44 -9.29
N LEU A 433 30.46 33.69 -10.34
CA LEU A 433 31.14 33.77 -11.65
C LEU A 433 30.26 34.40 -12.72
N VAL A 434 28.96 34.44 -12.49
CA VAL A 434 27.94 35.09 -13.34
C VAL A 434 27.24 36.15 -12.50
N HIS A 435 26.94 37.27 -13.13
CA HIS A 435 26.12 38.31 -12.54
C HIS A 435 24.84 38.41 -13.37
N PRO A 436 23.71 37.92 -12.88
CA PRO A 436 22.43 38.04 -13.56
C PRO A 436 22.14 39.54 -13.82
N CYS A 437 21.71 39.88 -15.02
CA CYS A 437 21.22 41.24 -15.28
C CYS A 437 20.06 41.57 -14.31
N PRO A 438 20.04 42.78 -13.75
CA PRO A 438 19.05 43.19 -12.74
C PRO A 438 17.61 43.18 -13.26
#